data_b400d9853a3b132ee1a6fb746bfe5e2d
#
_entry.id   b400d9853a3b132ee1a6fb746bfe5e2d
#
_cell.length_a   1.000
_cell.length_b   1.000
_cell.length_c   1.000
_cell.angle_alpha   90.00
_cell.angle_beta   90.00
_cell.angle_gamma   90.00
#
_symmetry.space_group_name_H-M   'P 1'
#
loop_
_entity.id
_entity.type
_entity.pdbx_description
1 polymer ?
#
loop_
_entity_poly.entity_id
_entity_poly.type
_entity_poly.pdbx_seq_one_letter_code
_entity_poly.pdbx_strand_id
1 'polypeptide(L)' 'MDKHIIGENAGILWRLMNDECHRRWEFEELKQGTGLDDLELASAIGWLARENKIEFELRRDADNAKKAYVYLMLNNYF' A
#
# COMPACT_ATOMS: atom_id res chain seq x y z
N MET A 1 -18.75 -6.13 1.81
CA MET A 1 -17.57 -6.19 2.70
C MET A 1 -17.83 -5.35 3.93
N ASP A 2 -17.59 -5.92 5.10
CA ASP A 2 -17.77 -5.22 6.37
C ASP A 2 -16.66 -4.18 6.57
N LYS A 3 -17.04 -3.01 7.07
CA LYS A 3 -16.08 -1.93 7.33
C LYS A 3 -14.97 -2.34 8.30
N HIS A 4 -15.26 -3.22 9.25
CA HIS A 4 -14.24 -3.69 10.19
C HIS A 4 -13.14 -4.47 9.50
N ILE A 5 -13.49 -5.18 8.43
CA ILE A 5 -12.52 -5.94 7.65
C ILE A 5 -11.54 -5.01 6.93
N ILE A 6 -12.00 -3.83 6.53
CA ILE A 6 -11.12 -2.84 5.88
C ILE A 6 -9.96 -2.47 6.82
N GLY A 7 -10.28 -2.18 8.09
CA GLY A 7 -9.26 -1.84 9.07
C GLY A 7 -8.32 -3.01 9.37
N GLU A 8 -8.86 -4.23 9.45
CA GLU A 8 -8.05 -5.42 9.67
C GLU A 8 -7.10 -5.66 8.49
N ASN A 9 -7.62 -5.52 7.27
CA ASN A 9 -6.81 -5.68 6.05
C ASN A 9 -5.75 -4.58 5.95
N ALA A 10 -6.08 -3.38 6.38
CA ALA A 10 -5.10 -2.29 6.45
C ALA A 10 -3.94 -2.64 7.39
N GLY A 11 -4.25 -3.31 8.51
CA GLY A 11 -3.22 -3.79 9.43
C GLY A 11 -2.32 -4.84 8.81
N ILE A 12 -2.90 -5.77 8.03
CA ILE A 12 -2.13 -6.77 7.31
C ILE A 12 -1.19 -6.10 6.31
N LEU A 13 -1.72 -5.16 5.53
CA LEU A 13 -0.96 -4.42 4.55
C LEU A 13 0.17 -3.63 5.19
N TRP A 14 -0.13 -2.92 6.27
CA TRP A 14 0.86 -2.10 6.96
C TRP A 14 2.02 -2.95 7.48
N ARG A 15 1.71 -4.12 8.07
CA ARG A 15 2.74 -5.02 8.58
C ARG A 15 3.68 -5.50 7.47
N LEU A 16 3.11 -5.87 6.31
CA LEU A 16 3.94 -6.27 5.17
C LEU A 16 4.86 -5.14 4.74
N MET A 17 4.30 -3.96 4.57
CA MET A 17 5.08 -2.82 4.10
C MET A 17 6.13 -2.39 5.12
N ASN A 18 5.83 -2.52 6.40
CA ASN A 18 6.74 -2.11 7.46
C ASN A 18 7.98 -3.01 7.56
N ASP A 19 7.89 -4.24 7.10
CA ASP A 19 9.05 -5.15 7.07
C ASP A 19 10.14 -4.65 6.13
N GLU A 20 9.76 -3.90 5.09
CA GLU A 20 10.70 -3.28 4.17
C GLU A 20 10.26 -1.83 3.98
N CYS A 21 10.45 -1.04 5.02
CA CYS A 21 9.80 0.27 5.17
C CYS A 21 10.23 1.33 4.15
N HIS A 22 11.34 1.12 3.44
CA HIS A 22 11.79 2.05 2.40
C HIS A 22 11.43 1.60 0.99
N ARG A 23 10.78 0.44 0.87
CA ARG A 23 10.47 -0.14 -0.43
C ARG A 23 9.31 0.56 -1.13
N ARG A 24 9.44 0.69 -2.46
CA ARG A 24 8.34 1.09 -3.35
C ARG A 24 7.67 -0.18 -3.84
N TRP A 25 6.38 -0.32 -3.60
CA TRP A 25 5.63 -1.53 -3.91
C TRP A 25 4.69 -1.30 -5.08
N GLU A 26 4.64 -2.27 -5.99
CA GLU A 26 3.57 -2.30 -6.99
C GLU A 26 2.34 -2.99 -6.40
N PHE A 27 1.17 -2.69 -6.96
CA PHE A 27 -0.10 -3.27 -6.48
C PHE A 27 -0.05 -4.79 -6.46
N GLU A 28 0.45 -5.41 -7.54
CA GLU A 28 0.52 -6.87 -7.63
C GLU A 28 1.45 -7.47 -6.59
N GLU A 29 2.52 -6.78 -6.24
CA GLU A 29 3.43 -7.23 -5.19
C GLU A 29 2.72 -7.22 -3.83
N LEU A 30 1.96 -6.17 -3.56
CA LEU A 30 1.19 -6.06 -2.32
C LEU A 30 0.10 -7.13 -2.28
N LYS A 31 -0.53 -7.40 -3.42
CA LYS A 31 -1.57 -8.42 -3.51
C LYS A 31 -1.00 -9.80 -3.18
N GLN A 32 0.14 -10.14 -3.76
CA GLN A 32 0.79 -11.41 -3.50
C GLN A 32 1.28 -11.51 -2.05
N GLY A 33 1.85 -10.44 -1.54
CA GLY A 33 2.40 -10.45 -0.19
C GLY A 33 1.35 -10.49 0.91
N THR A 34 0.16 -9.93 0.67
CA THR A 34 -0.91 -9.90 1.67
C THR A 34 -1.89 -11.06 1.52
N GLY A 35 -2.03 -11.61 0.31
CA GLY A 35 -3.06 -12.59 0.02
C GLY A 35 -4.46 -11.98 -0.12
N LEU A 36 -4.57 -10.67 -0.14
CA LEU A 36 -5.87 -9.99 -0.28
C LEU A 36 -6.28 -9.95 -1.75
N ASP A 37 -7.60 -9.96 -1.99
CA ASP A 37 -8.11 -9.76 -3.34
C ASP A 37 -8.06 -8.27 -3.72
N ASP A 38 -8.42 -7.96 -4.96
CA ASP A 38 -8.31 -6.59 -5.48
C ASP A 38 -9.11 -5.59 -4.66
N LEU A 39 -10.35 -5.94 -4.32
CA LEU A 39 -11.21 -5.03 -3.56
C LEU A 39 -10.70 -4.84 -2.14
N GLU A 40 -10.33 -5.93 -1.49
CA GLU A 40 -9.78 -5.89 -0.14
C GLU A 40 -8.51 -5.06 -0.08
N LEU A 41 -7.61 -5.28 -1.04
CA LEU A 41 -6.35 -4.55 -1.08
C LEU A 41 -6.56 -3.06 -1.39
N ALA A 42 -7.37 -2.76 -2.39
CA ALA A 42 -7.65 -1.37 -2.75
C ALA A 42 -8.29 -0.61 -1.58
N SER A 43 -9.21 -1.26 -0.86
CA SER A 43 -9.84 -0.66 0.32
C SER A 43 -8.84 -0.42 1.44
N ALA A 44 -7.93 -1.37 1.66
CA ALA A 44 -6.88 -1.24 2.68
C ALA A 44 -5.92 -0.11 2.34
N ILE A 45 -5.55 0.00 1.06
CA ILE A 45 -4.69 1.09 0.58
C ILE A 45 -5.37 2.44 0.84
N GLY A 46 -6.65 2.56 0.48
CA GLY A 46 -7.40 3.79 0.72
C GLY A 46 -7.48 4.16 2.19
N TRP A 47 -7.67 3.17 3.05
CA TRP A 47 -7.69 3.37 4.50
C TRP A 47 -6.37 3.94 5.00
N LEU A 48 -5.24 3.33 4.60
CA LEU A 48 -3.93 3.79 5.03
C LEU A 48 -3.58 5.17 4.44
N ALA A 49 -4.03 5.46 3.23
CA ALA A 49 -3.83 6.77 2.61
C ALA A 49 -4.56 7.85 3.40
N ARG A 50 -5.80 7.58 3.81
CA ARG A 50 -6.56 8.51 4.63
C ARG A 50 -5.90 8.76 5.99
N GLU A 51 -5.28 7.72 6.55
CA GLU A 51 -4.57 7.82 7.83
C GLU A 51 -3.18 8.44 7.70
N ASN A 52 -2.79 8.87 6.51
CA ASN A 52 -1.46 9.42 6.22
C ASN A 52 -0.32 8.45 6.56
N LYS A 53 -0.58 7.16 6.36
CA LYS A 53 0.42 6.12 6.61
C LYS A 53 1.19 5.76 5.35
N ILE A 54 0.63 6.02 4.19
CA ILE A 54 1.24 5.69 2.90
C ILE A 54 1.12 6.85 1.94
N GLU A 55 1.96 6.79 0.91
CA GLU A 55 1.95 7.76 -0.17
C GLU A 55 2.11 7.03 -1.50
N PHE A 56 1.89 7.73 -2.60
CA PHE A 56 1.93 7.15 -3.94
C PHE A 56 2.97 7.86 -4.79
N GLU A 57 3.61 7.09 -5.68
CA GLU A 57 4.57 7.63 -6.63
C GLU A 57 4.21 7.12 -8.02
N LEU A 58 4.12 8.03 -8.98
CA LEU A 58 3.90 7.67 -10.38
C LEU A 58 5.22 7.83 -11.12
N ARG A 59 5.62 6.79 -11.86
CA ARG A 59 6.82 6.81 -12.69
C ARG A 59 6.47 6.41 -14.10
N ARG A 60 7.26 6.91 -15.06
CA ARG A 60 7.24 6.41 -16.44
C ARG A 60 8.48 5.56 -16.65
N ASP A 61 8.29 4.38 -17.23
CA ASP A 61 9.42 3.51 -17.57
C ASP A 61 10.01 3.91 -18.93
N ALA A 62 11.00 3.12 -19.41
CA ALA A 62 11.69 3.38 -20.67
C ALA A 62 10.74 3.39 -21.87
N ASP A 63 9.63 2.66 -21.80
CA ASP A 63 8.61 2.59 -22.84
C ASP A 63 7.52 3.64 -22.66
N ASN A 64 7.72 4.59 -21.74
CA ASN A 64 6.77 5.64 -21.42
C ASN A 64 5.47 5.12 -20.81
N ALA A 65 5.46 3.89 -20.30
CA ALA A 65 4.32 3.32 -19.59
C ALA A 65 4.32 3.85 -18.15
N LYS A 66 3.13 4.20 -17.65
CA LYS A 66 2.99 4.65 -16.28
C LYS A 66 3.00 3.47 -15.32
N LYS A 67 3.76 3.60 -14.24
CA LYS A 67 3.73 2.66 -13.13
C LYS A 67 3.44 3.41 -11.84
N ALA A 68 2.58 2.82 -11.03
CA ALA A 68 2.23 3.38 -9.72
C ALA A 68 2.88 2.55 -8.62
N TYR A 69 3.45 3.22 -7.65
CA TYR A 69 4.07 2.60 -6.50
C TYR A 69 3.43 3.13 -5.22
N VAL A 70 3.36 2.27 -4.22
CA VAL A 70 2.88 2.63 -2.89
C VAL A 70 4.05 2.46 -1.93
N TYR A 71 4.19 3.39 -1.02
CA TYR A 71 5.26 3.31 -0.03
C TYR A 71 4.83 3.91 1.31
N LEU A 72 5.52 3.51 2.38
CA LEU A 72 5.21 4.00 3.71
C LEU A 72 5.67 5.44 3.90
N MET A 73 4.83 6.21 4.55
CA MET A 73 5.22 7.51 5.09
C MET A 73 6.01 7.24 6.36
N LEU A 74 7.27 7.64 6.36
CA LEU A 74 8.12 7.50 7.53
C LEU A 74 8.06 8.80 8.31
N ASN A 75 7.48 8.71 9.49
CA ASN A 75 7.39 9.87 10.37
C ASN A 75 8.64 9.97 11.23
N ASN A 76 9.40 11.01 11.00
CA ASN A 76 10.60 11.30 11.79
C ASN A 76 10.28 12.40 12.80
N TYR A 77 9.55 12.02 13.83
CA TYR A 77 9.27 12.94 14.92
C TYR A 77 10.33 12.81 16.00
N PHE A 78 10.73 13.91 16.43
CA PHE A 78 11.70 14.01 17.54
C PHE A 78 11.24 15.05 18.52
#